data_f19b3dfb296df63e1ef3eb8c8cf14f6f
#
_entry.id   f19b3dfb296df63e1ef3eb8c8cf14f6f
#
_cell.length_a   1.000
_cell.length_b   1.000
_cell.length_c   1.000
_cell.angle_alpha   90.00
_cell.angle_beta   90.00
_cell.angle_gamma   90.00
#
_symmetry.space_group_name_H-M   'P 1'
#
loop_
_entity.id
_entity.type
_entity.pdbx_description
1 polymer ?
#
loop_
_entity_poly.entity_id
_entity_poly.type
_entity_poly.pdbx_seq_one_letter_code
_entity_poly.pdbx_strand_id
1 'polypeptide(L)'
;RMKSFIAKPAEVERKWYVIDAEGKTLGRLASEVASILRGKKKPTYTPHVDCGDYVIVINAEKVEVTGKKRKEKIYKRHTGYPGGLREITFEKLQAKKPEEIIRHAVKGMLPDGKLGRQMFKKLKVYAGPEHAHAAQKPETWEF
;
A
#
# COMPACT_ATOMS: atom_id res chain seq x y z
N ARG A 1 -10.65 -31.79 20.48
CA ARG A 1 -9.43 -31.00 20.59
C ARG A 1 -9.29 -30.08 19.42
N MET A 2 -9.32 -28.77 19.67
CA MET A 2 -9.11 -27.77 18.64
C MET A 2 -7.63 -27.49 18.47
N LYS A 3 -7.19 -27.50 17.23
CA LYS A 3 -5.85 -27.03 16.88
C LYS A 3 -5.96 -25.66 16.21
N SER A 4 -5.12 -24.71 16.64
CA SER A 4 -5.01 -23.44 15.95
C SER A 4 -4.37 -23.65 14.59
N PHE A 5 -4.91 -22.98 13.57
CA PHE A 5 -4.30 -22.99 12.25
C PHE A 5 -3.06 -22.10 12.23
N ILE A 6 -1.95 -22.63 11.73
CA ILE A 6 -0.71 -21.87 11.51
C ILE A 6 -0.38 -21.97 10.03
N ALA A 7 -0.40 -20.81 9.34
CA ALA A 7 -0.08 -20.76 7.93
C ALA A 7 1.41 -21.02 7.68
N LYS A 8 1.70 -21.82 6.66
CA LYS A 8 3.07 -22.01 6.16
C LYS A 8 3.25 -21.19 4.90
N PRO A 9 4.39 -20.51 4.71
CA PRO A 9 4.60 -19.66 3.53
C PRO A 9 4.32 -20.35 2.19
N ALA A 10 4.65 -21.62 2.06
CA ALA A 10 4.44 -22.39 0.83
C ALA A 10 2.97 -22.77 0.58
N GLU A 11 2.13 -22.70 1.59
CA GLU A 11 0.72 -23.11 1.51
C GLU A 11 -0.23 -21.92 1.35
N VAL A 12 0.27 -20.70 1.41
CA VAL A 12 -0.56 -19.49 1.30
C VAL A 12 -0.97 -19.26 -0.14
N GLU A 13 -2.27 -19.28 -0.41
CA GLU A 13 -2.82 -18.88 -1.69
C GLU A 13 -2.92 -17.38 -1.76
N ARG A 14 -2.49 -16.79 -2.88
CA ARG A 14 -2.47 -15.36 -3.08
C ARG A 14 -3.33 -14.98 -4.27
N LYS A 15 -4.23 -14.04 -4.04
CA LYS A 15 -5.04 -13.43 -5.09
C LYS A 15 -4.45 -12.08 -5.48
N TRP A 16 -4.92 -11.53 -6.58
CA TRP A 16 -4.58 -10.20 -7.04
C TRP A 16 -5.83 -9.33 -7.03
N TYR A 17 -5.74 -8.17 -6.40
CA TYR A 17 -6.82 -7.21 -6.33
C TYR A 17 -6.40 -5.89 -6.93
N VAL A 18 -7.34 -5.22 -7.61
CA VAL A 18 -7.14 -3.87 -8.12
C VAL A 18 -8.06 -2.91 -7.36
N ILE A 19 -7.50 -1.79 -6.91
CA ILE A 19 -8.22 -0.73 -6.21
C ILE A 19 -8.05 0.57 -6.99
N ASP A 20 -9.16 1.24 -7.26
CA ASP A 20 -9.15 2.57 -7.87
C ASP A 20 -9.05 3.63 -6.77
N ALA A 21 -7.99 4.44 -6.82
CA ALA A 21 -7.74 5.50 -5.85
C ALA A 21 -8.60 6.75 -6.11
N GLU A 22 -9.21 6.87 -7.27
CA GLU A 22 -10.06 8.02 -7.60
C GLU A 22 -11.23 8.15 -6.63
N GLY A 23 -11.36 9.34 -6.04
CA GLY A 23 -12.44 9.61 -5.08
C GLY A 23 -12.22 9.00 -3.69
N LYS A 24 -11.08 8.37 -3.44
CA LYS A 24 -10.74 7.79 -2.14
C LYS A 24 -9.81 8.70 -1.37
N THR A 25 -10.01 8.80 -0.04
CA THR A 25 -9.07 9.52 0.82
C THR A 25 -7.84 8.68 1.08
N LEU A 26 -6.69 9.32 1.12
CA LEU A 26 -5.40 8.64 1.28
C LEU A 26 -5.36 7.73 2.52
N GLY A 27 -5.83 8.20 3.67
CA GLY A 27 -5.80 7.44 4.91
C GLY A 27 -6.61 6.15 4.84
N ARG A 28 -7.84 6.22 4.33
CA ARG A 28 -8.71 5.04 4.19
C ARG A 28 -8.18 4.08 3.15
N LEU A 29 -7.70 4.60 2.03
CA LEU A 29 -7.11 3.77 0.98
C LEU A 29 -5.90 3.01 1.51
N ALA A 30 -4.99 3.70 2.18
CA ALA A 30 -3.79 3.08 2.73
C ALA A 30 -4.10 2.03 3.79
N SER A 31 -5.07 2.29 4.65
CA SER A 31 -5.53 1.34 5.68
C SER A 31 -6.10 0.07 5.06
N GLU A 32 -6.93 0.20 4.05
CA GLU A 32 -7.53 -0.93 3.34
C GLU A 32 -6.47 -1.76 2.61
N VAL A 33 -5.57 -1.09 1.89
CA VAL A 33 -4.45 -1.74 1.19
C VAL A 33 -3.55 -2.49 2.15
N ALA A 34 -3.15 -1.85 3.26
CA ALA A 34 -2.30 -2.49 4.26
C ALA A 34 -2.96 -3.73 4.85
N SER A 35 -4.25 -3.68 5.12
CA SER A 35 -5.03 -4.81 5.64
C SER A 35 -5.00 -6.01 4.68
N ILE A 36 -5.16 -5.76 3.38
CA ILE A 36 -5.08 -6.80 2.35
C ILE A 36 -3.66 -7.39 2.26
N LEU A 37 -2.65 -6.53 2.26
CA LEU A 37 -1.24 -6.96 2.19
C LEU A 37 -0.82 -7.80 3.39
N ARG A 38 -1.38 -7.51 4.57
CA ARG A 38 -1.15 -8.30 5.79
C ARG A 38 -1.95 -9.58 5.83
N GLY A 39 -3.05 -9.66 5.08
CA GLY A 39 -3.95 -10.80 5.10
C GLY A 39 -4.89 -10.84 6.29
N LYS A 40 -5.10 -9.73 6.99
CA LYS A 40 -5.93 -9.69 8.20
C LYS A 40 -7.37 -10.14 8.00
N LYS A 41 -7.88 -10.01 6.78
CA LYS A 41 -9.26 -10.39 6.44
C LYS A 41 -9.40 -11.87 6.06
N LYS A 42 -8.29 -12.61 6.00
CA LYS A 42 -8.31 -14.03 5.67
C LYS A 42 -8.56 -14.89 6.92
N PRO A 43 -9.36 -15.98 6.81
CA PRO A 43 -9.53 -16.92 7.91
C PRO A 43 -8.23 -17.59 8.35
N THR A 44 -7.27 -17.69 7.45
CA THR A 44 -5.97 -18.33 7.66
C THR A 44 -4.88 -17.36 8.16
N TYR A 45 -5.28 -16.15 8.57
CA TYR A 45 -4.33 -15.14 9.04
C TYR A 45 -3.46 -15.64 10.18
N THR A 46 -2.14 -15.49 10.01
CA THR A 46 -1.13 -15.81 11.04
C THR A 46 -0.21 -14.61 11.20
N PRO A 47 -0.09 -13.99 12.40
CA PRO A 47 0.60 -12.71 12.58
C PRO A 47 2.06 -12.65 12.14
N HIS A 48 2.80 -13.74 12.25
CA HIS A 48 4.23 -13.79 11.92
C HIS A 48 4.52 -14.36 10.53
N VAL A 49 3.48 -14.58 9.73
CA VAL A 49 3.59 -15.10 8.36
C VAL A 49 2.92 -14.13 7.40
N ASP A 50 3.53 -13.89 6.25
CA ASP A 50 2.94 -13.09 5.19
C ASP A 50 1.81 -13.87 4.51
N CYS A 51 0.58 -13.67 4.98
CA CYS A 51 -0.64 -14.31 4.47
C CYS A 51 -1.39 -13.44 3.45
N GLY A 52 -0.89 -12.25 3.15
CA GLY A 52 -1.60 -11.27 2.34
C GLY A 52 -1.62 -11.55 0.85
N ASP A 53 -2.44 -10.78 0.16
CA ASP A 53 -2.61 -10.84 -1.30
C ASP A 53 -1.85 -9.71 -1.98
N TYR A 54 -1.74 -9.78 -3.30
CA TYR A 54 -1.21 -8.70 -4.12
C TYR A 54 -2.25 -7.62 -4.32
N VAL A 55 -1.83 -6.37 -4.26
CA VAL A 55 -2.70 -5.21 -4.47
C VAL A 55 -2.12 -4.33 -5.57
N ILE A 56 -2.96 -4.00 -6.54
CA ILE A 56 -2.67 -3.04 -7.59
C ILE A 56 -3.52 -1.80 -7.32
N VAL A 57 -2.88 -0.65 -7.15
CA VAL A 57 -3.59 0.63 -6.99
C VAL A 57 -3.44 1.42 -8.28
N ILE A 58 -4.55 1.83 -8.86
CA ILE A 58 -4.58 2.64 -10.07
C ILE A 58 -5.11 4.05 -9.75
N ASN A 59 -4.91 4.98 -10.67
CA ASN A 59 -5.32 6.38 -10.50
C ASN A 59 -4.73 7.05 -9.25
N ALA A 60 -3.49 6.72 -8.90
CA ALA A 60 -2.83 7.29 -7.73
C ALA A 60 -2.78 8.82 -7.78
N GLU A 61 -2.72 9.42 -8.97
CA GLU A 61 -2.74 10.87 -9.15
C GLU A 61 -4.04 11.53 -8.70
N LYS A 62 -5.12 10.75 -8.56
CA LYS A 62 -6.45 11.22 -8.20
C LYS A 62 -6.84 10.93 -6.74
N VAL A 63 -5.91 10.44 -5.94
CA VAL A 63 -6.16 10.23 -4.50
C VAL A 63 -6.34 11.59 -3.80
N GLU A 64 -7.22 11.63 -2.81
CA GLU A 64 -7.58 12.85 -2.09
C GLU A 64 -7.08 12.84 -0.65
N VAL A 65 -6.84 14.03 -0.10
CA VAL A 65 -6.62 14.26 1.33
C VAL A 65 -7.58 15.33 1.80
N THR A 66 -7.98 15.25 3.08
CA THR A 66 -8.95 16.19 3.64
C THR A 66 -8.28 17.47 4.16
N GLY A 67 -9.03 18.59 4.14
CA GLY A 67 -8.63 19.85 4.71
C GLY A 67 -7.38 20.45 4.08
N LYS A 68 -6.54 21.05 4.91
CA LYS A 68 -5.32 21.75 4.49
C LYS A 68 -4.12 20.84 4.26
N LYS A 69 -4.25 19.53 4.47
CA LYS A 69 -3.14 18.57 4.34
C LYS A 69 -2.49 18.61 2.96
N ARG A 70 -3.23 18.94 1.93
CA ARG A 70 -2.73 19.02 0.57
C ARG A 70 -1.56 20.00 0.43
N LYS A 71 -1.62 21.13 1.15
CA LYS A 71 -0.58 22.16 1.11
C LYS A 71 0.39 22.09 2.29
N GLU A 72 -0.10 21.63 3.45
CA GLU A 72 0.66 21.66 4.71
C GLU A 72 1.43 20.36 4.98
N LYS A 73 0.96 19.21 4.49
CA LYS A 73 1.65 17.95 4.72
C LYS A 73 2.99 17.95 3.99
N ILE A 74 4.06 17.70 4.75
CA ILE A 74 5.43 17.70 4.26
C ILE A 74 6.02 16.30 4.35
N TYR A 75 6.65 15.86 3.26
CA TYR A 75 7.41 14.62 3.21
C TYR A 75 8.89 14.96 3.31
N LYS A 76 9.58 14.32 4.25
CA LYS A 76 10.99 14.57 4.51
C LYS A 76 11.84 13.38 4.07
N ARG A 77 12.98 13.66 3.46
CA ARG A 77 13.97 12.67 3.09
C ARG A 77 15.35 13.20 3.41
N HIS A 78 16.17 12.35 4.05
CA HIS A 78 17.55 12.69 4.37
C HIS A 78 18.49 11.95 3.42
N THR A 79 19.47 12.66 2.84
CA THR A 79 20.41 12.07 1.89
C THR A 79 21.58 11.32 2.56
N GLY A 80 21.72 11.42 3.90
CA GLY A 80 22.84 10.84 4.64
C GLY A 80 24.06 11.74 4.76
N TYR A 81 24.05 12.92 4.13
CA TYR A 81 25.12 13.92 4.23
C TYR A 81 24.68 15.11 5.08
N PRO A 82 25.61 15.87 5.68
CA PRO A 82 25.29 17.11 6.37
C PRO A 82 24.48 18.04 5.44
N GLY A 83 23.38 18.62 5.94
CA GLY A 83 22.49 19.44 5.14
C GLY A 83 21.68 18.70 4.08
N GLY A 84 21.63 17.37 4.16
CA GLY A 84 20.95 16.54 3.17
C GLY A 84 19.46 16.34 3.39
N LEU A 85 18.82 17.11 4.28
CA LEU A 85 17.37 17.07 4.49
C LEU A 85 16.66 17.65 3.27
N ARG A 86 15.76 16.87 2.68
CA ARG A 86 14.90 17.30 1.58
C ARG A 86 13.45 17.26 2.03
N GLU A 87 12.71 18.30 1.69
CA GLU A 87 11.30 18.43 2.02
C GLU A 87 10.49 18.69 0.75
N ILE A 88 9.32 18.07 0.68
CA ILE A 88 8.38 18.28 -0.43
C ILE A 88 6.97 18.23 0.11
N THR A 89 6.10 19.15 -0.32
CA THR A 89 4.70 19.16 0.07
C THR A 89 3.93 18.07 -0.65
N PHE A 90 2.78 17.68 -0.08
CA PHE A 90 1.88 16.70 -0.68
C PHE A 90 1.51 17.10 -2.12
N GLU A 91 1.13 18.36 -2.32
CA GLU A 91 0.72 18.86 -3.64
C GLU A 91 1.82 18.71 -4.69
N LYS A 92 3.06 19.05 -4.34
CA LYS A 92 4.21 18.92 -5.25
C LYS A 92 4.57 17.47 -5.50
N LEU A 93 4.52 16.63 -4.47
CA LEU A 93 4.81 15.20 -4.61
C LEU A 93 3.75 14.52 -5.47
N GLN A 94 2.48 14.86 -5.30
CA GLN A 94 1.38 14.33 -6.11
C GLN A 94 1.56 14.69 -7.59
N ALA A 95 2.02 15.90 -7.89
CA ALA A 95 2.29 16.33 -9.27
C ALA A 95 3.49 15.63 -9.87
N LYS A 96 4.53 15.35 -9.07
CA LYS A 96 5.79 14.79 -9.54
C LYS A 96 5.82 13.27 -9.56
N LYS A 97 5.42 12.64 -8.44
CA LYS A 97 5.43 11.17 -8.25
C LYS A 97 4.24 10.75 -7.40
N PRO A 98 3.03 10.69 -7.96
CA PRO A 98 1.83 10.37 -7.19
C PRO A 98 1.88 8.97 -6.55
N GLU A 99 2.58 8.01 -7.15
CA GLU A 99 2.74 6.66 -6.61
C GLU A 99 3.41 6.66 -5.24
N GLU A 100 4.36 7.56 -5.01
CA GLU A 100 5.10 7.63 -3.75
C GLU A 100 4.23 8.04 -2.57
N ILE A 101 3.18 8.81 -2.80
CA ILE A 101 2.23 9.21 -1.76
C ILE A 101 1.55 7.98 -1.16
N ILE A 102 1.02 7.12 -2.02
CA ILE A 102 0.33 5.90 -1.60
C ILE A 102 1.32 4.90 -0.98
N ARG A 103 2.48 4.72 -1.61
CA ARG A 103 3.51 3.83 -1.11
C ARG A 103 3.98 4.23 0.29
N HIS A 104 4.21 5.51 0.52
CA HIS A 104 4.63 6.04 1.81
C HIS A 104 3.57 5.80 2.89
N ALA A 105 2.31 6.09 2.59
CA ALA A 105 1.21 5.89 3.54
C ALA A 105 1.02 4.42 3.90
N VAL A 106 1.06 3.52 2.93
CA VAL A 106 0.92 2.08 3.15
C VAL A 106 2.10 1.53 3.95
N LYS A 107 3.32 1.93 3.60
CA LYS A 107 4.54 1.50 4.32
C LYS A 107 4.47 1.86 5.80
N GLY A 108 3.96 3.05 6.13
CA GLY A 108 3.78 3.47 7.52
C GLY A 108 2.78 2.65 8.32
N MET A 109 1.89 1.91 7.64
CA MET A 109 0.87 1.07 8.26
C MET A 109 1.23 -0.43 8.28
N LEU A 110 2.36 -0.81 7.69
CA LEU A 110 2.85 -2.18 7.72
C LEU A 110 3.86 -2.37 8.86
N PRO A 111 4.06 -3.62 9.33
CA PRO A 111 5.06 -3.89 10.35
C PRO A 111 6.46 -3.48 9.88
N ASP A 112 7.31 -3.09 10.83
CA ASP A 112 8.71 -2.86 10.56
C ASP A 112 9.46 -4.19 10.34
N GLY A 113 10.60 -4.12 9.67
CA GLY A 113 11.48 -5.25 9.49
C GLY A 113 11.20 -6.07 8.25
N LYS A 114 11.70 -7.30 8.26
CA LYS A 114 11.70 -8.19 7.10
C LYS A 114 10.29 -8.56 6.63
N LEU A 115 9.40 -8.89 7.56
CA LEU A 115 8.03 -9.28 7.23
C LEU A 115 7.27 -8.13 6.56
N GLY A 116 7.37 -6.92 7.12
CA GLY A 116 6.75 -5.74 6.52
C GLY A 116 7.29 -5.43 5.13
N ARG A 117 8.59 -5.62 4.92
CA ARG A 117 9.19 -5.44 3.58
C ARG A 117 8.69 -6.46 2.58
N GLN A 118 8.48 -7.71 2.99
CA GLN A 118 7.88 -8.73 2.13
C GLN A 118 6.45 -8.39 1.74
N MET A 119 5.65 -7.91 2.70
CA MET A 119 4.28 -7.45 2.45
C MET A 119 4.25 -6.29 1.46
N PHE A 120 5.13 -5.32 1.66
CA PHE A 120 5.20 -4.12 0.83
C PHE A 120 5.56 -4.42 -0.63
N LYS A 121 6.35 -5.44 -0.89
CA LYS A 121 6.73 -5.86 -2.25
C LYS A 121 5.53 -6.32 -3.09
N LYS A 122 4.42 -6.69 -2.46
CA LYS A 122 3.21 -7.12 -3.15
C LYS A 122 2.31 -5.95 -3.56
N LEU A 123 2.68 -4.72 -3.22
CA LEU A 123 1.98 -3.51 -3.63
C LEU A 123 2.54 -3.00 -4.95
N LYS A 124 1.64 -2.80 -5.92
CA LYS A 124 1.95 -2.20 -7.21
C LYS A 124 1.08 -0.96 -7.38
N VAL A 125 1.70 0.20 -7.59
CA VAL A 125 1.00 1.49 -7.68
C VAL A 125 1.25 2.12 -9.04
N TYR A 126 0.18 2.58 -9.67
CA TYR A 126 0.20 3.24 -10.97
C TYR A 126 -0.52 4.58 -10.88
N ALA A 127 0.08 5.60 -11.48
CA ALA A 127 -0.49 6.96 -11.50
C ALA A 127 -1.79 7.04 -12.29
N GLY A 128 -1.84 6.38 -13.43
CA GLY A 128 -2.98 6.39 -14.35
C GLY A 128 -3.92 5.20 -14.16
N PRO A 129 -4.88 5.04 -15.09
CA PRO A 129 -5.90 4.00 -14.98
C PRO A 129 -5.45 2.61 -15.43
N GLU A 130 -4.27 2.48 -16.01
CA GLU A 130 -3.79 1.22 -16.56
C GLU A 130 -2.70 0.58 -15.70
N HIS A 131 -2.63 -0.74 -15.72
CA HIS A 131 -1.60 -1.52 -15.04
C HIS A 131 -1.09 -2.66 -15.94
N ALA A 132 0.05 -3.23 -15.58
CA ALA A 132 0.72 -4.27 -16.38
C ALA A 132 0.42 -5.71 -15.90
N HIS A 133 -0.66 -5.91 -15.15
CA HIS A 133 -0.94 -7.18 -14.47
C HIS A 133 -2.22 -7.90 -14.95
N ALA A 134 -2.63 -7.67 -16.19
CA ALA A 134 -3.81 -8.34 -16.75
C ALA A 134 -3.70 -9.87 -16.76
N ALA A 135 -2.49 -10.40 -16.94
CA ALA A 135 -2.23 -11.83 -16.94
C ALA A 135 -2.55 -12.52 -15.61
N GLN A 136 -2.48 -11.80 -14.50
CA GLN A 136 -2.80 -12.31 -13.18
C GLN A 136 -4.30 -12.33 -12.88
N LYS A 137 -5.13 -11.80 -13.79
CA LYS A 137 -6.59 -11.74 -13.66
C LYS A 137 -7.04 -11.11 -12.33
N PRO A 138 -6.64 -9.87 -12.04
CA PRO A 138 -6.99 -9.23 -10.77
C PRO A 138 -8.49 -8.98 -10.64
N GLU A 139 -8.98 -9.15 -9.41
CA GLU A 139 -10.36 -8.83 -9.06
C GLU A 139 -10.45 -7.39 -8.57
N THR A 140 -11.56 -6.70 -8.86
CA THR A 140 -11.80 -5.36 -8.35
C THR A 140 -12.15 -5.43 -6.87
N TRP A 141 -11.48 -4.62 -6.06
CA TRP A 141 -11.76 -4.48 -4.63
C TRP A 141 -12.40 -3.12 -4.37
N GLU A 142 -13.58 -3.13 -3.80
CA GLU A 142 -14.32 -1.91 -3.45
C GLU A 142 -14.55 -1.81 -1.94
N PHE A 143 -14.57 -0.57 -1.45
CA PHE A 143 -14.82 -0.31 -0.03
C PHE A 143 -15.46 1.08 0.18
#